data_bae8828ba3fc292f1bdab65099652e85
#
_entry.id   bae8828ba3fc292f1bdab65099652e85
#
_cell.length_a   1.000
_cell.length_b   1.000
_cell.length_c   1.000
_cell.angle_alpha   90.00
_cell.angle_beta   90.00
_cell.angle_gamma   90.00
#
_symmetry.space_group_name_H-M   'P 1'
#
loop_
_entity.id
_entity.type
_entity.pdbx_description
1 polymer ?
#
loop_
_entity_poly.entity_id
_entity_poly.type
_entity_poly.pdbx_seq_one_letter_code
_entity_poly.pdbx_strand_id
1 'polypeptide(L)'
;MAARAVLGELWHERLGGFEASPDHAPHLLAALQWLCRAQDATGTPGFARGYSLVRHGQFGTRGWQPPYPETTGYIIPTLFLASRHLGWSGLAVRAIQAARWEIEVQMPNGAVQGGVIGEPQTPAVFNTGQVLLGWLAAYDETTQEEFACAARRAADYLVSALDPDGVWRRGNSMFADRRATNYNARTAWALAEAGARFSEPRYTEAAALALRVIAGQQHENGWLPACCLTDPAQPLLHTVAYAIRGLLEGGRVLGDSSLIAAASVAAGRIAERVDERGTLPGRLTATWGPGAKWRCLTGEAQMANIWIRLAAITGEESWVKPVPRVLRALKATQSRSASDAGIRGGIKGSCPMTGEYGRFEVLNWATKFFADALMRDERPEEYANDRCGVLA
;
A
#
# COMPACT_ATOMS: atom_id res chain seq x y z
N MET A 1 -11.23 26.86 -12.96
CA MET A 1 -11.44 25.40 -12.99
C MET A 1 -11.06 24.75 -11.64
N ALA A 2 -9.88 25.00 -11.07
CA ALA A 2 -9.44 24.38 -9.80
C ALA A 2 -10.38 24.59 -8.61
N ALA A 3 -10.77 25.84 -8.35
CA ALA A 3 -11.66 26.14 -7.22
C ALA A 3 -13.02 25.43 -7.33
N ARG A 4 -13.56 25.30 -8.55
CA ARG A 4 -14.81 24.56 -8.78
C ARG A 4 -14.67 23.06 -8.48
N ALA A 5 -13.53 22.45 -8.87
CA ALA A 5 -13.27 21.03 -8.59
C ALA A 5 -13.17 20.78 -7.08
N VAL A 6 -12.39 21.58 -6.36
CA VAL A 6 -12.27 21.50 -4.89
C VAL A 6 -13.62 21.70 -4.20
N LEU A 7 -14.35 22.76 -4.58
CA LEU A 7 -15.67 23.05 -4.01
C LEU A 7 -16.68 21.93 -4.30
N GLY A 8 -16.64 21.35 -5.51
CA GLY A 8 -17.48 20.21 -5.88
C GLY A 8 -17.22 18.99 -5.00
N GLU A 9 -15.95 18.61 -4.83
CA GLU A 9 -15.57 17.47 -3.96
C GLU A 9 -16.00 17.71 -2.50
N LEU A 10 -15.71 18.90 -1.94
CA LEU A 10 -16.12 19.27 -0.58
C LEU A 10 -17.63 19.29 -0.39
N TRP A 11 -18.35 19.71 -1.42
CA TRP A 11 -19.81 19.71 -1.40
C TRP A 11 -20.37 18.28 -1.32
N HIS A 12 -19.87 17.37 -2.17
CA HIS A 12 -20.28 15.96 -2.11
C HIS A 12 -19.91 15.31 -0.77
N GLU A 13 -18.74 15.60 -0.22
CA GLU A 13 -18.35 15.11 1.11
C GLU A 13 -19.32 15.59 2.23
N ARG A 14 -19.80 16.83 2.15
CA ARG A 14 -20.79 17.38 3.07
C ARG A 14 -22.15 16.71 2.95
N LEU A 15 -22.53 16.30 1.75
CA LEU A 15 -23.80 15.61 1.48
C LEU A 15 -23.76 14.10 1.76
N GLY A 16 -22.66 13.58 2.32
CA GLY A 16 -22.50 12.16 2.63
C GLY A 16 -21.74 11.35 1.56
N GLY A 17 -21.15 12.03 0.58
CA GLY A 17 -20.35 11.42 -0.48
C GLY A 17 -21.11 11.26 -1.81
N PHE A 18 -20.54 10.45 -2.69
CA PHE A 18 -21.14 10.08 -3.97
C PHE A 18 -21.99 8.82 -3.81
N GLU A 19 -22.90 8.59 -4.77
CA GLU A 19 -23.65 7.35 -4.82
C GLU A 19 -22.70 6.15 -4.97
N ALA A 20 -22.74 5.25 -3.99
CA ALA A 20 -21.99 4.01 -3.99
C ALA A 20 -22.82 2.91 -4.66
N SER A 21 -22.40 2.46 -5.85
CA SER A 21 -22.99 1.27 -6.47
C SER A 21 -22.80 0.06 -5.54
N PRO A 22 -23.80 -0.81 -5.36
CA PRO A 22 -23.59 -2.09 -4.68
C PRO A 22 -22.53 -2.93 -5.38
N ASP A 23 -22.49 -2.91 -6.72
CA ASP A 23 -21.51 -3.64 -7.51
C ASP A 23 -20.10 -3.04 -7.40
N HIS A 24 -19.09 -3.91 -7.43
CA HIS A 24 -17.68 -3.49 -7.42
C HIS A 24 -17.20 -3.02 -8.79
N ALA A 25 -17.66 -3.65 -9.87
CA ALA A 25 -17.16 -3.46 -11.22
C ALA A 25 -17.09 -1.99 -11.68
N PRO A 26 -18.12 -1.11 -11.48
CA PRO A 26 -18.03 0.28 -11.90
C PRO A 26 -16.96 1.08 -11.14
N HIS A 27 -16.75 0.75 -9.87
CA HIS A 27 -15.75 1.39 -9.02
C HIS A 27 -14.33 0.90 -9.34
N LEU A 28 -14.17 -0.41 -9.52
CA LEU A 28 -12.91 -1.04 -9.92
C LEU A 28 -12.42 -0.52 -11.27
N LEU A 29 -13.32 -0.53 -12.29
CA LEU A 29 -12.97 -0.03 -13.61
C LEU A 29 -12.53 1.44 -13.58
N ALA A 30 -13.23 2.29 -12.82
CA ALA A 30 -12.88 3.70 -12.67
C ALA A 30 -11.51 3.88 -12.00
N ALA A 31 -11.19 3.09 -10.97
CA ALA A 31 -9.90 3.10 -10.27
C ALA A 31 -8.75 2.67 -11.20
N LEU A 32 -8.91 1.57 -11.93
CA LEU A 32 -7.90 1.07 -12.88
C LEU A 32 -7.66 2.05 -14.03
N GLN A 33 -8.72 2.65 -14.58
CA GLN A 33 -8.61 3.70 -15.59
C GLN A 33 -7.87 4.93 -15.05
N TRP A 34 -8.06 5.27 -13.77
CA TRP A 34 -7.32 6.36 -13.13
C TRP A 34 -5.83 6.01 -13.02
N LEU A 35 -5.49 4.77 -12.60
CA LEU A 35 -4.10 4.32 -12.55
C LEU A 35 -3.44 4.35 -13.94
N CYS A 36 -4.14 3.91 -14.99
CA CYS A 36 -3.63 4.03 -16.36
C CYS A 36 -3.31 5.49 -16.73
N ARG A 37 -4.20 6.44 -16.40
CA ARG A 37 -3.94 7.89 -16.63
C ARG A 37 -2.78 8.40 -15.79
N ALA A 38 -2.62 7.92 -14.56
CA ALA A 38 -1.49 8.28 -13.71
C ALA A 38 -0.14 7.82 -14.27
N GLN A 39 -0.11 6.70 -14.98
CA GLN A 39 1.06 6.23 -15.72
C GLN A 39 1.31 7.08 -16.97
N ASP A 40 0.28 7.26 -17.81
CA ASP A 40 0.38 8.01 -19.07
C ASP A 40 0.83 9.47 -18.84
N ALA A 41 0.45 10.07 -17.72
CA ALA A 41 0.72 11.48 -17.42
C ALA A 41 2.19 11.78 -17.11
N THR A 42 3.02 10.79 -16.80
CA THR A 42 4.43 10.99 -16.46
C THR A 42 5.35 11.04 -17.69
N GLY A 43 4.87 10.59 -18.84
CA GLY A 43 5.71 10.38 -20.04
C GLY A 43 6.73 9.25 -19.88
N THR A 44 6.68 8.49 -18.77
CA THR A 44 7.49 7.30 -18.48
C THR A 44 6.60 6.13 -18.09
N PRO A 45 7.09 4.88 -18.04
CA PRO A 45 6.30 3.77 -17.53
C PRO A 45 6.03 3.81 -16.01
N GLY A 46 6.67 4.71 -15.25
CA GLY A 46 6.41 4.91 -13.82
C GLY A 46 5.10 5.65 -13.56
N PHE A 47 4.47 5.40 -12.41
CA PHE A 47 3.20 6.01 -12.04
C PHE A 47 3.40 7.34 -11.34
N ALA A 48 2.65 8.37 -11.76
CA ALA A 48 2.57 9.62 -11.01
C ALA A 48 2.19 9.34 -9.55
N ARG A 49 2.90 9.97 -8.60
CA ARG A 49 2.63 9.84 -7.16
C ARG A 49 1.16 10.10 -6.84
N GLY A 50 0.57 11.07 -7.52
CA GLY A 50 -0.82 11.44 -7.37
C GLY A 50 -1.20 12.62 -8.24
N TYR A 51 -2.38 13.15 -7.98
CA TYR A 51 -2.92 14.36 -8.60
C TYR A 51 -3.28 15.39 -7.54
N SER A 52 -2.67 16.56 -7.60
CA SER A 52 -2.94 17.66 -6.66
C SER A 52 -3.99 18.62 -7.22
N LEU A 53 -5.06 18.83 -6.46
CA LEU A 53 -6.13 19.76 -6.85
C LEU A 53 -5.74 21.22 -6.64
N VAL A 54 -4.77 21.46 -5.80
CA VAL A 54 -4.21 22.80 -5.50
C VAL A 54 -2.70 22.79 -5.76
N ARG A 55 -2.05 23.94 -5.64
CA ARG A 55 -0.58 24.00 -5.73
C ARG A 55 0.02 23.17 -4.58
N HIS A 56 0.76 22.14 -4.94
CA HIS A 56 1.41 21.27 -3.95
C HIS A 56 2.62 21.98 -3.33
N GLY A 57 2.77 21.88 -1.99
CA GLY A 57 3.84 22.56 -1.27
C GLY A 57 5.24 22.13 -1.70
N GLN A 58 5.45 20.82 -1.86
CA GLN A 58 6.75 20.25 -2.24
C GLN A 58 7.06 20.38 -3.73
N PHE A 59 6.09 20.08 -4.61
CA PHE A 59 6.32 20.07 -6.07
C PHE A 59 6.03 21.39 -6.74
N GLY A 60 5.45 22.35 -6.03
CA GLY A 60 5.17 23.70 -6.55
C GLY A 60 4.15 23.77 -7.69
N THR A 61 3.56 22.66 -8.10
CA THR A 61 2.63 22.52 -9.23
C THR A 61 1.27 21.99 -8.78
N ARG A 62 0.27 22.22 -9.62
CA ARG A 62 -1.03 21.58 -9.56
C ARG A 62 -1.11 20.52 -10.65
N GLY A 63 -1.87 19.46 -10.45
CA GLY A 63 -2.06 18.41 -11.44
C GLY A 63 -1.26 17.16 -11.10
N TRP A 64 -0.89 16.41 -12.12
CA TRP A 64 -0.11 15.21 -11.98
C TRP A 64 1.26 15.49 -11.39
N GLN A 65 1.66 14.65 -10.45
CA GLN A 65 2.95 14.75 -9.76
C GLN A 65 3.99 13.86 -10.46
N PRO A 66 5.28 14.03 -10.16
CA PRO A 66 6.33 13.19 -10.74
C PRO A 66 6.13 11.70 -10.46
N PRO A 67 6.73 10.81 -11.27
CA PRO A 67 6.68 9.38 -11.04
C PRO A 67 7.37 8.99 -9.74
N TYR A 68 6.78 8.02 -9.03
CA TYR A 68 7.22 7.60 -7.71
C TYR A 68 7.55 6.09 -7.72
N PRO A 69 8.85 5.71 -7.62
CA PRO A 69 9.27 4.33 -7.68
C PRO A 69 8.60 3.43 -6.64
N GLU A 70 8.59 3.83 -5.37
CA GLU A 70 7.95 3.04 -4.31
C GLU A 70 6.56 2.55 -4.70
N THR A 71 5.72 3.49 -5.15
CA THR A 71 4.32 3.19 -5.43
C THR A 71 4.11 2.52 -6.77
N THR A 72 4.98 2.78 -7.73
CA THR A 72 5.03 2.03 -8.98
C THR A 72 5.30 0.55 -8.70
N GLY A 73 6.26 0.25 -7.82
CA GLY A 73 6.62 -1.11 -7.45
C GLY A 73 5.42 -1.93 -6.97
N TYR A 74 4.63 -1.42 -6.02
CA TYR A 74 3.50 -2.20 -5.52
C TYR A 74 2.18 -2.04 -6.33
N ILE A 75 2.14 -1.18 -7.36
CA ILE A 75 1.06 -1.16 -8.34
C ILE A 75 1.23 -2.30 -9.37
N ILE A 76 2.46 -2.71 -9.67
CA ILE A 76 2.75 -3.81 -10.61
C ILE A 76 1.91 -5.07 -10.31
N PRO A 77 1.94 -5.66 -9.11
CA PRO A 77 1.12 -6.83 -8.81
C PRO A 77 -0.39 -6.56 -8.94
N THR A 78 -0.86 -5.36 -8.59
CA THR A 78 -2.28 -4.99 -8.77
C THR A 78 -2.71 -5.06 -10.23
N LEU A 79 -1.86 -4.60 -11.16
CA LEU A 79 -2.19 -4.63 -12.58
C LEU A 79 -2.21 -6.05 -13.16
N PHE A 80 -1.29 -6.94 -12.74
CA PHE A 80 -1.35 -8.35 -13.10
C PHE A 80 -2.62 -8.99 -12.58
N LEU A 81 -2.95 -8.75 -11.32
CA LEU A 81 -4.19 -9.21 -10.71
C LEU A 81 -5.43 -8.75 -11.49
N ALA A 82 -5.51 -7.43 -11.75
CA ALA A 82 -6.63 -6.83 -12.48
C ALA A 82 -6.71 -7.34 -13.94
N SER A 83 -5.58 -7.61 -14.56
CA SER A 83 -5.51 -8.20 -15.91
C SER A 83 -6.22 -9.56 -15.95
N ARG A 84 -5.93 -10.44 -14.97
CA ARG A 84 -6.59 -11.76 -14.87
C ARG A 84 -8.06 -11.62 -14.48
N HIS A 85 -8.35 -10.79 -13.48
CA HIS A 85 -9.69 -10.59 -12.93
C HIS A 85 -10.70 -10.12 -13.98
N LEU A 86 -10.27 -9.19 -14.85
CA LEU A 86 -11.12 -8.57 -15.88
C LEU A 86 -10.90 -9.13 -17.30
N GLY A 87 -9.91 -10.00 -17.54
CA GLY A 87 -9.48 -10.38 -18.88
C GLY A 87 -8.89 -9.21 -19.69
N TRP A 88 -8.39 -8.16 -19.02
CA TRP A 88 -7.85 -6.97 -19.67
C TRP A 88 -6.32 -7.04 -19.79
N SER A 89 -5.84 -7.72 -20.86
CA SER A 89 -4.40 -7.97 -21.09
C SER A 89 -3.52 -6.71 -21.16
N GLY A 90 -4.08 -5.56 -21.55
CA GLY A 90 -3.37 -4.29 -21.58
C GLY A 90 -2.82 -3.86 -20.19
N LEU A 91 -3.43 -4.31 -19.10
CA LEU A 91 -2.93 -4.04 -17.75
C LEU A 91 -1.65 -4.82 -17.45
N ALA A 92 -1.54 -6.08 -17.89
CA ALA A 92 -0.30 -6.85 -17.75
C ALA A 92 0.85 -6.23 -18.54
N VAL A 93 0.58 -5.71 -19.75
CA VAL A 93 1.58 -4.98 -20.55
C VAL A 93 2.10 -3.75 -19.77
N ARG A 94 1.20 -2.97 -19.17
CA ARG A 94 1.55 -1.81 -18.33
C ARG A 94 2.38 -2.20 -17.11
N ALA A 95 2.05 -3.32 -16.46
CA ALA A 95 2.80 -3.86 -15.34
C ALA A 95 4.24 -4.22 -15.72
N ILE A 96 4.43 -4.91 -16.85
CA ILE A 96 5.75 -5.28 -17.37
C ILE A 96 6.57 -4.03 -17.71
N GLN A 97 5.97 -3.05 -18.37
CA GLN A 97 6.64 -1.78 -18.68
C GLN A 97 7.09 -1.06 -17.40
N ALA A 98 6.22 -1.00 -16.38
CA ALA A 98 6.55 -0.40 -15.09
C ALA A 98 7.68 -1.18 -14.39
N ALA A 99 7.66 -2.51 -14.40
CA ALA A 99 8.70 -3.33 -13.79
C ALA A 99 10.08 -3.14 -14.47
N ARG A 100 10.12 -2.95 -15.80
CA ARG A 100 11.35 -2.61 -16.53
C ARG A 100 11.84 -1.21 -16.20
N TRP A 101 10.92 -0.24 -16.14
CA TRP A 101 11.28 1.11 -15.72
C TRP A 101 11.88 1.15 -14.31
N GLU A 102 11.39 0.32 -13.39
CA GLU A 102 12.01 0.19 -12.07
C GLU A 102 13.44 -0.37 -12.14
N ILE A 103 13.78 -1.22 -13.12
CA ILE A 103 15.17 -1.66 -13.35
C ILE A 103 16.04 -0.49 -13.83
N GLU A 104 15.52 0.37 -14.72
CA GLU A 104 16.24 1.54 -15.24
C GLU A 104 16.58 2.55 -14.14
N VAL A 105 15.69 2.69 -13.13
CA VAL A 105 15.87 3.63 -12.00
C VAL A 105 16.49 2.98 -10.76
N GLN A 106 16.75 1.66 -10.78
CA GLN A 106 17.42 0.97 -9.69
C GLN A 106 18.84 1.51 -9.50
N MET A 107 19.18 1.86 -8.27
CA MET A 107 20.51 2.38 -7.93
C MET A 107 21.60 1.31 -8.11
N PRO A 108 22.88 1.68 -8.36
CA PRO A 108 23.98 0.73 -8.55
C PRO A 108 24.18 -0.24 -7.39
N ASN A 109 23.86 0.17 -6.15
CA ASN A 109 23.94 -0.68 -4.97
C ASN A 109 22.71 -1.59 -4.76
N GLY A 110 21.78 -1.64 -5.73
CA GLY A 110 20.57 -2.45 -5.66
C GLY A 110 19.38 -1.80 -4.98
N ALA A 111 19.57 -0.66 -4.33
CA ALA A 111 18.48 0.07 -3.68
C ALA A 111 17.53 0.74 -4.68
N VAL A 112 16.39 1.17 -4.16
CA VAL A 112 15.50 2.13 -4.82
C VAL A 112 15.51 3.43 -4.04
N GLN A 113 15.47 4.57 -4.76
CA GLN A 113 15.50 5.88 -4.13
C GLN A 113 14.25 6.16 -3.28
N GLY A 114 14.43 6.97 -2.23
CA GLY A 114 13.34 7.63 -1.50
C GLY A 114 12.81 8.83 -2.30
N GLY A 115 11.50 9.08 -2.18
CA GLY A 115 10.87 10.19 -2.88
C GLY A 115 10.62 9.94 -4.36
N VAL A 116 10.20 10.99 -5.07
CA VAL A 116 9.86 10.93 -6.50
C VAL A 116 11.10 11.12 -7.39
N ILE A 117 10.98 10.77 -8.67
CA ILE A 117 12.02 11.06 -9.66
C ILE A 117 12.20 12.57 -9.79
N GLY A 118 13.46 13.01 -9.86
CA GLY A 118 13.83 14.44 -9.88
C GLY A 118 14.27 14.99 -8.51
N GLU A 119 14.07 14.23 -7.42
CA GLU A 119 14.65 14.51 -6.11
C GLU A 119 16.05 13.87 -5.96
N PRO A 120 16.86 14.30 -4.97
CA PRO A 120 18.16 13.68 -4.71
C PRO A 120 18.05 12.18 -4.49
N GLN A 121 18.88 11.40 -5.19
CA GLN A 121 18.86 9.94 -5.10
C GLN A 121 19.46 9.49 -3.75
N THR A 122 18.59 9.19 -2.80
CA THR A 122 18.93 8.59 -1.52
C THR A 122 18.32 7.19 -1.43
N PRO A 123 19.12 6.15 -1.09
CA PRO A 123 18.57 4.80 -0.96
C PRO A 123 17.54 4.73 0.16
N ALA A 124 16.40 4.06 -0.09
CA ALA A 124 15.35 3.89 0.89
C ALA A 124 14.93 2.42 1.05
N VAL A 125 15.06 1.92 2.27
CA VAL A 125 14.75 0.52 2.63
C VAL A 125 13.28 0.19 2.32
N PHE A 126 12.36 1.02 2.77
CA PHE A 126 10.93 0.77 2.52
C PHE A 126 10.61 0.73 1.03
N ASN A 127 11.07 1.72 0.26
CA ASN A 127 10.85 1.81 -1.18
C ASN A 127 11.43 0.59 -1.91
N THR A 128 12.66 0.19 -1.53
CA THR A 128 13.31 -1.01 -2.10
C THR A 128 12.48 -2.26 -1.84
N GLY A 129 11.92 -2.42 -0.64
CA GLY A 129 11.03 -3.55 -0.32
C GLY A 129 9.75 -3.56 -1.15
N GLN A 130 9.16 -2.37 -1.43
CA GLN A 130 7.94 -2.31 -2.23
C GLN A 130 8.19 -2.65 -3.70
N VAL A 131 9.31 -2.17 -4.26
CA VAL A 131 9.70 -2.48 -5.64
C VAL A 131 10.16 -3.93 -5.78
N LEU A 132 10.79 -4.50 -4.75
CA LEU A 132 11.11 -5.92 -4.69
C LEU A 132 9.86 -6.80 -4.88
N LEU A 133 8.74 -6.47 -4.21
CA LEU A 133 7.46 -7.16 -4.42
C LEU A 133 6.97 -7.04 -5.88
N GLY A 134 7.17 -5.88 -6.50
CA GLY A 134 6.84 -5.67 -7.92
C GLY A 134 7.65 -6.55 -8.87
N TRP A 135 8.97 -6.63 -8.66
CA TRP A 135 9.83 -7.50 -9.49
C TRP A 135 9.55 -8.99 -9.28
N LEU A 136 9.28 -9.41 -8.03
CA LEU A 136 8.89 -10.79 -7.76
C LEU A 136 7.59 -11.15 -8.49
N ALA A 137 6.59 -10.26 -8.47
CA ALA A 137 5.36 -10.47 -9.23
C ALA A 137 5.60 -10.52 -10.74
N ALA A 138 6.44 -9.62 -11.27
CA ALA A 138 6.78 -9.62 -12.69
C ALA A 138 7.55 -10.90 -13.11
N TYR A 139 8.42 -11.40 -12.25
CA TYR A 139 9.11 -12.68 -12.47
C TYR A 139 8.15 -13.85 -12.46
N ASP A 140 7.24 -13.93 -11.48
CA ASP A 140 6.24 -14.99 -11.39
C ASP A 140 5.33 -15.04 -12.63
N GLU A 141 4.95 -13.88 -13.17
CA GLU A 141 4.05 -13.78 -14.34
C GLU A 141 4.75 -13.99 -15.69
N THR A 142 6.04 -13.69 -15.79
CA THR A 142 6.74 -13.67 -17.09
C THR A 142 7.89 -14.64 -17.20
N THR A 143 8.42 -15.14 -16.08
CA THR A 143 9.65 -15.96 -15.99
C THR A 143 10.90 -15.28 -16.59
N GLN A 144 10.89 -13.94 -16.74
CA GLN A 144 12.00 -13.19 -17.32
C GLN A 144 13.07 -12.91 -16.27
N GLU A 145 14.29 -13.40 -16.51
CA GLU A 145 15.42 -13.32 -15.59
C GLU A 145 15.84 -11.89 -15.22
N GLU A 146 15.55 -10.90 -16.06
CA GLU A 146 15.84 -9.49 -15.74
C GLU A 146 15.19 -9.04 -14.42
N PHE A 147 13.94 -9.50 -14.15
CA PHE A 147 13.24 -9.20 -12.91
C PHE A 147 13.82 -9.95 -11.71
N ALA A 148 14.20 -11.21 -11.89
CA ALA A 148 14.87 -11.98 -10.84
C ALA A 148 16.22 -11.36 -10.46
N CYS A 149 17.02 -10.92 -11.44
CA CYS A 149 18.28 -10.24 -11.20
C CYS A 149 18.11 -8.93 -10.44
N ALA A 150 17.14 -8.10 -10.82
CA ALA A 150 16.82 -6.85 -10.10
C ALA A 150 16.34 -7.11 -8.67
N ALA A 151 15.46 -8.11 -8.50
CA ALA A 151 14.95 -8.53 -7.20
C ALA A 151 16.07 -9.02 -6.27
N ARG A 152 17.04 -9.82 -6.78
CA ARG A 152 18.21 -10.27 -6.00
C ARG A 152 19.07 -9.10 -5.55
N ARG A 153 19.36 -8.14 -6.44
CA ARG A 153 20.13 -6.93 -6.06
C ARG A 153 19.42 -6.12 -4.98
N ALA A 154 18.09 -5.99 -5.06
CA ALA A 154 17.29 -5.30 -4.05
C ALA A 154 17.32 -6.05 -2.70
N ALA A 155 17.18 -7.37 -2.72
CA ALA A 155 17.26 -8.20 -1.52
C ALA A 155 18.64 -8.14 -0.88
N ASP A 156 19.73 -8.18 -1.67
CA ASP A 156 21.11 -8.01 -1.20
C ASP A 156 21.31 -6.67 -0.49
N TYR A 157 20.78 -5.58 -1.08
CA TYR A 157 20.82 -4.27 -0.43
C TYR A 157 20.07 -4.29 0.91
N LEU A 158 18.87 -4.87 0.97
CA LEU A 158 18.07 -4.92 2.20
C LEU A 158 18.78 -5.69 3.32
N VAL A 159 19.43 -6.81 3.00
CA VAL A 159 20.25 -7.56 3.97
C VAL A 159 21.44 -6.73 4.44
N SER A 160 22.15 -6.07 3.51
CA SER A 160 23.32 -5.25 3.85
C SER A 160 23.00 -4.00 4.68
N ALA A 161 21.78 -3.50 4.56
CA ALA A 161 21.30 -2.33 5.29
C ALA A 161 20.70 -2.68 6.67
N LEU A 162 20.40 -3.96 6.93
CA LEU A 162 19.85 -4.41 8.21
C LEU A 162 20.97 -4.41 9.26
N ASP A 163 20.69 -3.79 10.40
CA ASP A 163 21.61 -3.84 11.54
C ASP A 163 21.56 -5.23 12.20
N PRO A 164 22.65 -5.66 12.89
CA PRO A 164 22.75 -7.01 13.49
C PRO A 164 21.61 -7.34 14.49
N ASP A 165 20.95 -6.34 15.05
CA ASP A 165 19.81 -6.51 15.96
C ASP A 165 18.44 -6.57 15.23
N GLY A 166 18.43 -6.63 13.90
CA GLY A 166 17.21 -6.79 13.11
C GLY A 166 16.43 -5.51 12.82
N VAL A 167 17.04 -4.34 13.01
CA VAL A 167 16.39 -3.05 12.78
C VAL A 167 17.05 -2.30 11.62
N TRP A 168 16.25 -1.80 10.68
CA TRP A 168 16.75 -0.87 9.66
C TRP A 168 16.78 0.56 10.20
N ARG A 169 17.95 1.05 10.59
CA ARG A 169 18.17 2.45 11.03
C ARG A 169 18.74 3.34 9.93
N ARG A 170 19.37 2.72 8.94
CA ARG A 170 19.92 3.39 7.75
C ARG A 170 18.96 3.23 6.56
N GLY A 171 18.94 4.21 5.67
CA GLY A 171 18.08 4.15 4.50
C GLY A 171 16.58 4.30 4.80
N ASN A 172 16.19 4.84 5.94
CA ASN A 172 14.82 5.26 6.18
C ASN A 172 14.51 6.51 5.36
N SER A 173 13.23 6.70 5.01
CA SER A 173 12.79 7.92 4.33
C SER A 173 13.27 9.15 5.10
N MET A 174 13.70 10.19 4.38
CA MET A 174 14.10 11.47 4.98
C MET A 174 12.97 12.13 5.80
N PHE A 175 11.73 11.72 5.57
CA PHE A 175 10.55 12.17 6.30
C PHE A 175 10.25 11.32 7.54
N ALA A 176 10.97 10.20 7.75
CA ALA A 176 10.72 9.30 8.86
C ALA A 176 11.48 9.74 10.11
N ASP A 177 10.82 9.73 11.25
CA ASP A 177 11.52 9.67 12.54
C ASP A 177 12.40 8.41 12.53
N ARG A 178 13.68 8.55 12.86
CA ARG A 178 14.65 7.42 12.91
C ARG A 178 14.21 6.28 13.83
N ARG A 179 13.30 6.55 14.77
CA ARG A 179 12.72 5.57 15.68
C ARG A 179 11.47 4.88 15.11
N ALA A 180 10.88 5.42 14.05
CA ALA A 180 9.70 4.87 13.40
C ALA A 180 10.12 3.84 12.35
N THR A 181 10.33 2.60 12.76
CA THR A 181 10.88 1.53 11.90
C THR A 181 9.94 0.37 11.67
N ASN A 182 8.87 0.22 12.47
CA ASN A 182 8.03 -0.98 12.47
C ASN A 182 7.14 -1.12 11.22
N TYR A 183 6.89 -0.04 10.46
CA TYR A 183 6.26 -0.13 9.15
C TYR A 183 7.12 -0.92 8.14
N ASN A 184 8.44 -1.06 8.40
CA ASN A 184 9.34 -1.92 7.62
C ASN A 184 9.04 -3.43 7.76
N ALA A 185 8.09 -3.85 8.59
CA ALA A 185 7.57 -5.22 8.53
C ALA A 185 7.14 -5.61 7.12
N ARG A 186 6.62 -4.63 6.34
CA ARG A 186 6.26 -4.85 4.93
C ARG A 186 7.51 -5.08 4.05
N THR A 187 8.63 -4.43 4.34
CA THR A 187 9.92 -4.69 3.70
C THR A 187 10.48 -6.07 4.07
N ALA A 188 10.36 -6.46 5.34
CA ALA A 188 10.76 -7.79 5.80
C ALA A 188 9.94 -8.90 5.14
N TRP A 189 8.63 -8.70 4.95
CA TRP A 189 7.83 -9.60 4.16
C TRP A 189 8.34 -9.73 2.71
N ALA A 190 8.64 -8.62 2.03
CA ALA A 190 9.21 -8.67 0.68
C ALA A 190 10.51 -9.48 0.61
N LEU A 191 11.36 -9.33 1.62
CA LEU A 191 12.61 -10.07 1.74
C LEU A 191 12.36 -11.57 2.00
N ALA A 192 11.36 -11.93 2.84
CA ALA A 192 10.95 -13.32 3.05
C ALA A 192 10.46 -13.98 1.75
N GLU A 193 9.65 -13.26 0.96
CA GLU A 193 9.18 -13.73 -0.35
C GLU A 193 10.34 -13.97 -1.32
N ALA A 194 11.33 -13.08 -1.36
CA ALA A 194 12.54 -13.28 -2.16
C ALA A 194 13.33 -14.51 -1.68
N GLY A 195 13.46 -14.70 -0.38
CA GLY A 195 14.13 -15.86 0.21
C GLY A 195 13.47 -17.18 -0.19
N ALA A 196 12.16 -17.24 -0.13
CA ALA A 196 11.39 -18.41 -0.51
C ALA A 196 11.51 -18.72 -2.03
N ARG A 197 11.40 -17.70 -2.89
CA ARG A 197 11.46 -17.89 -4.35
C ARG A 197 12.83 -18.28 -4.85
N PHE A 198 13.85 -17.69 -4.28
CA PHE A 198 15.23 -17.91 -4.73
C PHE A 198 15.97 -19.00 -3.94
N SER A 199 15.29 -19.63 -2.96
CA SER A 199 15.89 -20.60 -2.03
C SER A 199 17.16 -20.05 -1.39
N GLU A 200 17.12 -18.77 -0.95
CA GLU A 200 18.25 -18.04 -0.40
C GLU A 200 18.07 -17.84 1.12
N PRO A 201 18.72 -18.70 1.96
CA PRO A 201 18.51 -18.67 3.42
C PRO A 201 18.82 -17.32 4.08
N ARG A 202 19.84 -16.60 3.63
CA ARG A 202 20.21 -15.30 4.23
C ARG A 202 19.09 -14.25 4.13
N TYR A 203 18.25 -14.29 3.07
CA TYR A 203 17.10 -13.41 2.96
C TYR A 203 16.00 -13.80 3.95
N THR A 204 15.74 -15.10 4.06
CA THR A 204 14.76 -15.65 4.99
C THR A 204 15.13 -15.37 6.45
N GLU A 205 16.39 -15.57 6.81
CA GLU A 205 16.93 -15.32 8.16
C GLU A 205 16.85 -13.85 8.54
N ALA A 206 17.28 -12.95 7.65
CA ALA A 206 17.21 -11.51 7.86
C ALA A 206 15.75 -11.02 8.01
N ALA A 207 14.86 -11.53 7.17
CA ALA A 207 13.42 -11.24 7.26
C ALA A 207 12.82 -11.71 8.58
N ALA A 208 13.12 -12.96 8.99
CA ALA A 208 12.64 -13.53 10.23
C ALA A 208 13.14 -12.75 11.46
N LEU A 209 14.42 -12.35 11.46
CA LEU A 209 14.99 -11.53 12.54
C LEU A 209 14.22 -10.20 12.66
N ALA A 210 14.05 -9.47 11.55
CA ALA A 210 13.38 -8.18 11.55
C ALA A 210 11.90 -8.29 12.00
N LEU A 211 11.16 -9.30 11.50
CA LEU A 211 9.76 -9.50 11.87
C LEU A 211 9.58 -9.86 13.34
N ARG A 212 10.45 -10.72 13.89
CA ARG A 212 10.41 -11.10 15.31
C ARG A 212 10.74 -9.93 16.23
N VAL A 213 11.68 -9.08 15.85
CA VAL A 213 11.99 -7.83 16.57
C VAL A 213 10.77 -6.90 16.60
N ILE A 214 10.09 -6.74 15.47
CA ILE A 214 8.87 -5.91 15.38
C ILE A 214 7.73 -6.51 16.22
N ALA A 215 7.48 -7.81 16.11
CA ALA A 215 6.45 -8.49 16.89
C ALA A 215 6.74 -8.45 18.39
N GLY A 216 8.02 -8.57 18.79
CA GLY A 216 8.45 -8.48 20.18
C GLY A 216 8.25 -7.11 20.83
N GLN A 217 8.02 -6.06 20.03
CA GLN A 217 7.68 -4.72 20.53
C GLN A 217 6.17 -4.52 20.71
N GLN A 218 5.33 -5.48 20.31
CA GLN A 218 3.89 -5.36 20.45
C GLN A 218 3.49 -5.31 21.94
N HIS A 219 2.66 -4.33 22.29
CA HIS A 219 2.15 -4.21 23.66
C HIS A 219 1.07 -5.26 23.94
N GLU A 220 0.77 -5.54 25.20
CA GLU A 220 -0.25 -6.50 25.63
C GLU A 220 -1.64 -6.22 25.04
N ASN A 221 -1.98 -4.96 24.80
CA ASN A 221 -3.22 -4.56 24.16
C ASN A 221 -3.20 -4.70 22.62
N GLY A 222 -2.14 -5.28 22.04
CA GLY A 222 -1.94 -5.47 20.60
C GLY A 222 -1.36 -4.25 19.87
N TRP A 223 -1.08 -3.13 20.57
CA TRP A 223 -0.52 -1.95 19.94
C TRP A 223 0.88 -2.20 19.39
N LEU A 224 1.09 -1.80 18.13
CA LEU A 224 2.39 -1.81 17.47
C LEU A 224 2.97 -0.39 17.52
N PRO A 225 4.02 -0.10 18.33
CA PRO A 225 4.64 1.21 18.40
C PRO A 225 5.45 1.52 17.14
N ALA A 226 5.96 2.73 17.04
CA ALA A 226 6.94 3.14 16.02
C ALA A 226 6.52 2.87 14.56
N CYS A 227 5.22 2.90 14.25
CA CYS A 227 4.69 2.63 12.90
C CYS A 227 4.57 3.89 12.04
N CYS A 228 4.72 5.11 12.56
CA CYS A 228 4.47 6.32 11.80
C CYS A 228 5.75 7.03 11.37
N LEU A 229 5.71 7.61 10.17
CA LEU A 229 6.79 8.44 9.64
C LEU A 229 6.86 9.84 10.28
N THR A 230 5.70 10.38 10.71
CA THR A 230 5.58 11.79 11.12
C THR A 230 5.21 11.99 12.58
N ASP A 231 4.41 11.11 13.16
CA ASP A 231 3.98 11.18 14.57
C ASP A 231 3.88 9.76 15.16
N PRO A 232 4.91 9.30 15.85
CA PRO A 232 4.89 7.97 16.48
C PRO A 232 3.85 7.78 17.57
N ALA A 233 3.38 8.87 18.22
CA ALA A 233 2.36 8.82 19.26
C ALA A 233 0.94 8.65 18.68
N GLN A 234 0.72 9.17 17.48
CA GLN A 234 -0.54 9.08 16.75
C GLN A 234 -0.29 8.67 15.30
N PRO A 235 0.11 7.39 15.06
CA PRO A 235 0.42 6.93 13.73
C PRO A 235 -0.80 6.98 12.81
N LEU A 236 -0.53 7.16 11.51
CA LEU A 236 -1.53 7.00 10.47
C LEU A 236 -2.03 5.57 10.44
N LEU A 237 -3.34 5.37 10.24
CA LEU A 237 -3.91 4.04 10.00
C LEU A 237 -3.19 3.32 8.85
N HIS A 238 -2.81 4.04 7.81
CA HIS A 238 -2.03 3.56 6.68
C HIS A 238 -0.70 2.90 7.07
N THR A 239 0.08 3.51 7.96
CA THR A 239 1.39 2.98 8.35
C THR A 239 1.28 1.85 9.38
N VAL A 240 0.25 1.87 10.22
CA VAL A 240 -0.10 0.74 11.10
C VAL A 240 -0.50 -0.48 10.25
N ALA A 241 -1.30 -0.27 9.20
CA ALA A 241 -1.69 -1.34 8.28
C ALA A 241 -0.48 -1.96 7.55
N TYR A 242 0.56 -1.19 7.25
CA TYR A 242 1.81 -1.75 6.70
C TYR A 242 2.48 -2.73 7.67
N ALA A 243 2.55 -2.39 8.96
CA ALA A 243 3.13 -3.28 9.96
C ALA A 243 2.30 -4.56 10.11
N ILE A 244 0.98 -4.45 10.22
CA ILE A 244 0.08 -5.60 10.32
C ILE A 244 0.20 -6.50 9.10
N ARG A 245 0.17 -5.94 7.87
CA ARG A 245 0.27 -6.73 6.64
C ARG A 245 1.64 -7.42 6.54
N GLY A 246 2.71 -6.74 6.92
CA GLY A 246 4.05 -7.30 6.92
C GLY A 246 4.20 -8.48 7.87
N LEU A 247 3.68 -8.38 9.10
CA LEU A 247 3.65 -9.50 10.06
C LEU A 247 2.81 -10.67 9.56
N LEU A 248 1.63 -10.39 9.01
CA LEU A 248 0.71 -11.41 8.50
C LEU A 248 1.34 -12.25 7.38
N GLU A 249 1.79 -11.58 6.33
CA GLU A 249 2.34 -12.27 5.16
C GLU A 249 3.73 -12.83 5.42
N GLY A 250 4.56 -12.10 6.18
CA GLY A 250 5.85 -12.63 6.61
C GLY A 250 5.70 -13.89 7.45
N GLY A 251 4.74 -13.90 8.39
CA GLY A 251 4.40 -15.08 9.18
C GLY A 251 3.95 -16.27 8.32
N ARG A 252 3.13 -16.00 7.29
CA ARG A 252 2.69 -17.02 6.32
C ARG A 252 3.88 -17.62 5.56
N VAL A 253 4.75 -16.77 5.00
CA VAL A 253 5.91 -17.24 4.21
C VAL A 253 6.90 -18.02 5.05
N LEU A 254 7.14 -17.57 6.29
CA LEU A 254 8.08 -18.18 7.21
C LEU A 254 7.50 -19.38 7.97
N GLY A 255 6.18 -19.64 7.87
CA GLY A 255 5.51 -20.64 8.69
C GLY A 255 5.49 -20.28 10.18
N ASP A 256 5.61 -19.02 10.55
CA ASP A 256 5.67 -18.52 11.92
C ASP A 256 4.28 -18.03 12.38
N SER A 257 3.55 -18.92 13.07
CA SER A 257 2.20 -18.62 13.55
C SER A 257 2.16 -17.50 14.61
N SER A 258 3.26 -17.22 15.30
CA SER A 258 3.33 -16.14 16.28
C SER A 258 3.23 -14.75 15.63
N LEU A 259 3.81 -14.58 14.44
CA LEU A 259 3.71 -13.36 13.64
C LEU A 259 2.28 -13.15 13.13
N ILE A 260 1.62 -14.23 12.69
CA ILE A 260 0.20 -14.20 12.28
C ILE A 260 -0.69 -13.81 13.46
N ALA A 261 -0.44 -14.39 14.65
CA ALA A 261 -1.17 -14.03 15.86
C ALA A 261 -1.00 -12.55 16.23
N ALA A 262 0.23 -12.03 16.18
CA ALA A 262 0.50 -10.60 16.42
C ALA A 262 -0.26 -9.69 15.45
N ALA A 263 -0.27 -10.02 14.17
CA ALA A 263 -1.05 -9.30 13.15
C ALA A 263 -2.56 -9.37 13.45
N SER A 264 -3.07 -10.56 13.81
CA SER A 264 -4.49 -10.80 14.11
C SER A 264 -4.97 -9.95 15.29
N VAL A 265 -4.20 -9.88 16.37
CA VAL A 265 -4.56 -9.06 17.54
C VAL A 265 -4.70 -7.59 17.16
N ALA A 266 -3.72 -7.02 16.46
CA ALA A 266 -3.78 -5.62 16.02
C ALA A 266 -4.92 -5.36 15.03
N ALA A 267 -5.14 -6.27 14.05
CA ALA A 267 -6.22 -6.16 13.08
C ALA A 267 -7.62 -6.24 13.73
N GLY A 268 -7.77 -7.08 14.77
CA GLY A 268 -9.00 -7.22 15.56
C GLY A 268 -9.33 -5.93 16.31
N ARG A 269 -8.33 -5.29 16.93
CA ARG A 269 -8.52 -4.01 17.62
C ARG A 269 -8.98 -2.89 16.67
N ILE A 270 -8.49 -2.90 15.44
CA ILE A 270 -8.95 -1.93 14.41
C ILE A 270 -10.36 -2.29 13.94
N ALA A 271 -10.72 -3.56 13.79
CA ALA A 271 -12.08 -3.97 13.42
C ALA A 271 -13.14 -3.49 14.43
N GLU A 272 -12.80 -3.49 15.71
CA GLU A 272 -13.65 -2.93 16.79
C GLU A 272 -13.89 -1.42 16.67
N ARG A 273 -13.09 -0.71 15.88
CA ARG A 273 -13.18 0.75 15.67
C ARG A 273 -13.96 1.15 14.43
N VAL A 274 -14.39 0.20 13.62
CA VAL A 274 -15.26 0.48 12.47
C VAL A 274 -16.61 0.94 12.98
N ASP A 275 -16.96 2.20 12.68
CA ASP A 275 -18.24 2.77 13.11
C ASP A 275 -19.43 2.23 12.28
N GLU A 276 -20.63 2.66 12.62
CA GLU A 276 -21.86 2.24 11.94
C GLU A 276 -21.89 2.64 10.45
N ARG A 277 -21.15 3.68 10.08
CA ARG A 277 -21.00 4.16 8.70
C ARG A 277 -19.96 3.38 7.91
N GLY A 278 -19.16 2.52 8.58
CA GLY A 278 -18.05 1.78 7.97
C GLY A 278 -16.78 2.61 7.88
N THR A 279 -16.58 3.61 8.74
CA THR A 279 -15.41 4.47 8.70
C THR A 279 -14.43 4.20 9.83
N LEU A 280 -13.16 4.57 9.61
CA LEU A 280 -12.09 4.47 10.59
C LEU A 280 -11.39 5.82 10.79
N PRO A 281 -10.89 6.12 12.00
CA PRO A 281 -10.10 7.33 12.21
C PRO A 281 -8.80 7.29 11.43
N GLY A 282 -8.40 8.44 10.87
CA GLY A 282 -7.19 8.55 10.06
C GLY A 282 -5.89 8.34 10.83
N ARG A 283 -5.91 8.58 12.14
CA ARG A 283 -4.83 8.32 13.10
C ARG A 283 -5.37 7.56 14.30
N LEU A 284 -4.52 6.77 14.92
CA LEU A 284 -4.84 5.98 16.11
C LEU A 284 -3.92 6.36 17.26
N THR A 285 -4.39 6.19 18.49
CA THR A 285 -3.59 6.33 19.72
C THR A 285 -3.20 4.96 20.26
N ALA A 286 -2.27 4.90 21.21
CA ALA A 286 -1.81 3.65 21.81
C ALA A 286 -2.90 2.85 22.55
N THR A 287 -4.04 3.47 22.84
CA THR A 287 -5.23 2.83 23.40
C THR A 287 -6.26 2.47 22.31
N TRP A 288 -5.87 2.50 21.04
CA TRP A 288 -6.73 2.28 19.87
C TRP A 288 -7.85 3.32 19.71
N GLY A 289 -7.76 4.44 20.43
CA GLY A 289 -8.69 5.56 20.27
C GLY A 289 -8.41 6.38 19.00
N PRO A 290 -9.37 7.26 18.61
CA PRO A 290 -9.19 8.13 17.45
C PRO A 290 -8.12 9.21 17.73
N GLY A 291 -7.09 9.28 16.88
CA GLY A 291 -6.08 10.35 16.87
C GLY A 291 -6.39 11.46 15.86
N ALA A 292 -7.42 11.30 15.03
CA ALA A 292 -7.85 12.29 14.06
C ALA A 292 -9.36 12.25 13.85
N LYS A 293 -9.94 13.39 13.41
CA LYS A 293 -11.35 13.51 13.04
C LYS A 293 -11.61 13.25 11.55
N TRP A 294 -10.56 13.11 10.77
CA TRP A 294 -10.60 12.78 9.34
C TRP A 294 -10.24 11.31 9.12
N ARG A 295 -10.63 10.78 7.99
CA ARG A 295 -10.40 9.39 7.57
C ARG A 295 -9.15 9.30 6.72
N CYS A 296 -8.35 8.25 6.88
CA CYS A 296 -7.26 7.89 5.97
C CYS A 296 -7.77 6.82 5.00
N LEU A 297 -8.14 7.22 3.77
CA LEU A 297 -8.79 6.30 2.83
C LEU A 297 -7.85 5.17 2.37
N THR A 298 -6.55 5.44 2.30
CA THR A 298 -5.53 4.41 2.08
C THR A 298 -5.55 3.35 3.18
N GLY A 299 -5.58 3.79 4.44
CA GLY A 299 -5.58 2.88 5.59
C GLY A 299 -6.84 2.03 5.65
N GLU A 300 -8.01 2.61 5.36
CA GLU A 300 -9.27 1.86 5.30
C GLU A 300 -9.24 0.77 4.22
N ALA A 301 -8.75 1.10 3.02
CA ALA A 301 -8.61 0.14 1.93
C ALA A 301 -7.61 -0.98 2.27
N GLN A 302 -6.51 -0.65 2.93
CA GLN A 302 -5.54 -1.65 3.40
C GLN A 302 -6.13 -2.57 4.47
N MET A 303 -6.90 -2.02 5.42
CA MET A 303 -7.54 -2.85 6.45
C MET A 303 -8.57 -3.81 5.86
N ALA A 304 -9.35 -3.40 4.87
CA ALA A 304 -10.24 -4.30 4.14
C ALA A 304 -9.46 -5.48 3.51
N ASN A 305 -8.34 -5.18 2.83
CA ASN A 305 -7.45 -6.23 2.29
C ASN A 305 -6.88 -7.15 3.37
N ILE A 306 -6.49 -6.61 4.52
CA ILE A 306 -5.93 -7.38 5.63
C ILE A 306 -6.96 -8.34 6.21
N TRP A 307 -8.20 -7.89 6.43
CA TRP A 307 -9.26 -8.74 6.98
C TRP A 307 -9.66 -9.85 6.01
N ILE A 308 -9.80 -9.57 4.72
CA ILE A 308 -10.03 -10.60 3.70
C ILE A 308 -8.89 -11.64 3.73
N ARG A 309 -7.65 -11.16 3.84
CA ARG A 309 -6.49 -12.03 3.86
C ARG A 309 -6.37 -12.85 5.15
N LEU A 310 -6.73 -12.28 6.30
CA LEU A 310 -6.81 -13.00 7.56
C LEU A 310 -7.84 -14.14 7.47
N ALA A 311 -9.02 -13.89 6.94
CA ALA A 311 -10.02 -14.93 6.73
C ALA A 311 -9.47 -16.09 5.89
N ALA A 312 -8.77 -15.78 4.80
CA ALA A 312 -8.18 -16.79 3.93
C ALA A 312 -7.04 -17.60 4.61
N ILE A 313 -6.23 -16.96 5.46
CA ILE A 313 -5.10 -17.64 6.13
C ILE A 313 -5.55 -18.43 7.35
N THR A 314 -6.49 -17.88 8.14
CA THR A 314 -6.93 -18.51 9.40
C THR A 314 -8.15 -19.43 9.24
N GLY A 315 -8.89 -19.31 8.13
CA GLY A 315 -10.18 -19.98 7.93
C GLY A 315 -11.34 -19.38 8.75
N GLU A 316 -11.13 -18.24 9.41
CA GLU A 316 -12.13 -17.60 10.26
C GLU A 316 -12.92 -16.55 9.48
N GLU A 317 -14.13 -16.87 9.05
CA GLU A 317 -15.02 -15.95 8.30
C GLU A 317 -15.40 -14.69 9.09
N SER A 318 -15.23 -14.67 10.41
CA SER A 318 -15.50 -13.48 11.22
C SER A 318 -14.69 -12.26 10.81
N TRP A 319 -13.53 -12.45 10.21
CA TRP A 319 -12.66 -11.38 9.76
C TRP A 319 -13.28 -10.51 8.65
N VAL A 320 -14.11 -11.08 7.78
CA VAL A 320 -14.73 -10.30 6.69
C VAL A 320 -15.95 -9.48 7.11
N LYS A 321 -16.45 -9.62 8.34
CA LYS A 321 -17.65 -8.89 8.80
C LYS A 321 -17.59 -7.36 8.63
N PRO A 322 -16.48 -6.65 8.89
CA PRO A 322 -16.41 -5.21 8.69
C PRO A 322 -16.27 -4.79 7.22
N VAL A 323 -15.82 -5.69 6.33
CA VAL A 323 -15.42 -5.38 4.96
C VAL A 323 -16.52 -4.72 4.12
N PRO A 324 -17.75 -5.25 4.04
CA PRO A 324 -18.79 -4.67 3.19
C PRO A 324 -19.14 -3.23 3.57
N ARG A 325 -19.13 -2.91 4.89
CA ARG A 325 -19.40 -1.54 5.37
C ARG A 325 -18.25 -0.60 5.01
N VAL A 326 -17.01 -1.04 5.19
CA VAL A 326 -15.82 -0.24 4.87
C VAL A 326 -15.73 0.01 3.36
N LEU A 327 -15.95 -0.99 2.53
CA LEU A 327 -15.94 -0.84 1.08
C LEU A 327 -17.06 0.08 0.58
N ARG A 328 -18.26 -0.01 1.16
CA ARG A 328 -19.35 0.93 0.85
C ARG A 328 -18.96 2.38 1.19
N ALA A 329 -18.37 2.59 2.37
CA ALA A 329 -17.90 3.92 2.80
C ALA A 329 -16.78 4.46 1.90
N LEU A 330 -15.87 3.60 1.44
CA LEU A 330 -14.82 3.97 0.47
C LEU A 330 -15.40 4.29 -0.91
N LYS A 331 -16.30 3.46 -1.45
CA LYS A 331 -16.98 3.71 -2.73
C LYS A 331 -17.68 5.08 -2.74
N ALA A 332 -18.27 5.49 -1.61
CA ALA A 332 -18.91 6.81 -1.48
C ALA A 332 -17.91 8.00 -1.53
N THR A 333 -16.60 7.76 -1.43
CA THR A 333 -15.58 8.81 -1.60
C THR A 333 -15.06 8.95 -3.02
N GLN A 334 -15.39 8.02 -3.92
CA GLN A 334 -14.89 7.98 -5.29
C GLN A 334 -15.74 8.81 -6.24
N SER A 335 -15.19 9.88 -6.80
CA SER A 335 -15.83 10.68 -7.85
C SER A 335 -15.66 10.00 -9.22
N ARG A 336 -16.70 9.27 -9.68
CA ARG A 336 -16.68 8.57 -10.97
C ARG A 336 -17.07 9.44 -12.16
N SER A 337 -17.73 10.56 -11.93
CA SER A 337 -18.28 11.47 -12.95
C SER A 337 -17.58 12.81 -13.04
N ALA A 338 -16.50 13.05 -12.27
CA ALA A 338 -15.76 14.29 -12.33
C ALA A 338 -15.28 14.59 -13.76
N SER A 339 -15.43 15.84 -14.20
CA SER A 339 -14.90 16.30 -15.50
C SER A 339 -13.37 16.33 -15.53
N ASP A 340 -12.75 16.60 -14.37
CA ASP A 340 -11.29 16.58 -14.21
C ASP A 340 -10.79 15.12 -14.18
N ALA A 341 -9.97 14.76 -15.18
CA ALA A 341 -9.46 13.40 -15.35
C ALA A 341 -8.52 12.98 -14.21
N GLY A 342 -7.87 13.92 -13.54
CA GLY A 342 -7.03 13.63 -12.37
C GLY A 342 -7.81 13.33 -11.09
N ILE A 343 -9.12 13.65 -11.07
CA ILE A 343 -10.01 13.31 -9.96
C ILE A 343 -10.81 12.04 -10.28
N ARG A 344 -11.36 11.97 -11.51
CA ARG A 344 -12.31 10.95 -11.92
C ARG A 344 -11.79 9.53 -11.73
N GLY A 345 -12.35 8.80 -10.78
CA GLY A 345 -12.08 7.39 -10.49
C GLY A 345 -10.98 7.14 -9.48
N GLY A 346 -10.16 8.13 -9.13
CA GLY A 346 -9.14 7.98 -8.11
C GLY A 346 -9.66 8.13 -6.68
N ILE A 347 -8.87 7.72 -5.72
CA ILE A 347 -9.18 7.80 -4.28
C ILE A 347 -8.31 8.87 -3.62
N LYS A 348 -8.94 9.75 -2.85
CA LYS A 348 -8.30 10.82 -2.10
C LYS A 348 -7.44 10.26 -0.95
N GLY A 349 -6.46 11.04 -0.48
CA GLY A 349 -5.67 10.65 0.70
C GLY A 349 -6.51 10.66 1.98
N SER A 350 -7.35 11.69 2.15
CA SER A 350 -8.21 11.88 3.32
C SER A 350 -9.67 12.14 2.94
N CYS A 351 -10.58 11.88 3.88
CA CYS A 351 -11.96 12.35 3.84
C CYS A 351 -12.34 12.95 5.21
N PRO A 352 -12.74 14.24 5.27
CA PRO A 352 -12.76 15.18 4.14
C PRO A 352 -11.37 15.39 3.54
N MET A 353 -11.33 15.82 2.28
CA MET A 353 -10.06 16.03 1.53
C MET A 353 -9.15 17.12 2.11
N THR A 354 -9.64 17.85 3.12
CA THR A 354 -8.88 18.81 3.93
C THR A 354 -8.08 18.15 5.06
N GLY A 355 -8.23 16.84 5.26
CA GLY A 355 -7.44 16.10 6.24
C GLY A 355 -5.94 16.16 5.95
N GLU A 356 -5.14 15.82 6.94
CA GLU A 356 -3.68 16.04 6.89
C GLU A 356 -2.94 15.10 5.93
N TYR A 357 -3.49 13.92 5.64
CA TYR A 357 -2.84 12.94 4.80
C TYR A 357 -3.26 13.09 3.33
N GLY A 358 -2.35 13.45 2.45
CA GLY A 358 -2.65 13.74 1.04
C GLY A 358 -3.71 14.83 0.90
N ARG A 359 -3.49 15.94 1.59
CA ARG A 359 -4.43 17.06 1.63
C ARG A 359 -4.64 17.64 0.24
N PHE A 360 -5.89 17.64 -0.23
CA PHE A 360 -6.27 18.03 -1.59
C PHE A 360 -5.61 17.20 -2.70
N GLU A 361 -5.32 15.92 -2.41
CA GLU A 361 -4.69 15.02 -3.36
C GLU A 361 -5.53 13.77 -3.60
N VAL A 362 -5.47 13.27 -4.83
CA VAL A 362 -5.86 11.92 -5.22
C VAL A 362 -4.58 11.10 -5.36
N LEU A 363 -4.48 9.98 -4.65
CA LEU A 363 -3.23 9.24 -4.47
C LEU A 363 -3.26 7.90 -5.21
N ASN A 364 -2.15 7.55 -5.88
CA ASN A 364 -2.07 6.31 -6.63
C ASN A 364 -2.18 5.08 -5.72
N TRP A 365 -1.55 5.12 -4.54
CA TRP A 365 -1.60 4.00 -3.58
C TRP A 365 -2.96 3.88 -2.88
N ALA A 366 -3.68 4.97 -2.62
CA ALA A 366 -5.05 4.89 -2.12
C ALA A 366 -5.95 4.21 -3.16
N THR A 367 -5.80 4.60 -4.43
CA THR A 367 -6.55 4.04 -5.56
C THR A 367 -6.20 2.56 -5.78
N LYS A 368 -4.92 2.21 -5.70
CA LYS A 368 -4.44 0.84 -5.82
C LYS A 368 -4.99 -0.07 -4.73
N PHE A 369 -4.85 0.30 -3.45
CA PHE A 369 -5.36 -0.54 -2.36
C PHE A 369 -6.89 -0.67 -2.37
N PHE A 370 -7.58 0.34 -2.85
CA PHE A 370 -9.02 0.26 -3.07
C PHE A 370 -9.38 -0.73 -4.17
N ALA A 371 -8.67 -0.70 -5.31
CA ALA A 371 -8.87 -1.67 -6.40
C ALA A 371 -8.61 -3.10 -5.94
N ASP A 372 -7.53 -3.32 -5.18
CA ASP A 372 -7.21 -4.64 -4.61
C ASP A 372 -8.32 -5.16 -3.70
N ALA A 373 -8.84 -4.28 -2.82
CA ALA A 373 -9.88 -4.68 -1.89
C ALA A 373 -11.18 -5.06 -2.60
N LEU A 374 -11.55 -4.35 -3.68
CA LEU A 374 -12.71 -4.68 -4.49
C LEU A 374 -12.56 -6.05 -5.19
N MET A 375 -11.41 -6.30 -5.81
CA MET A 375 -11.15 -7.58 -6.49
C MET A 375 -11.18 -8.76 -5.52
N ARG A 376 -10.58 -8.59 -4.34
CA ARG A 376 -10.50 -9.65 -3.33
C ARG A 376 -11.83 -9.93 -2.65
N ASP A 377 -12.66 -8.91 -2.42
CA ASP A 377 -14.00 -9.10 -1.87
C ASP A 377 -14.94 -9.78 -2.87
N GLU A 378 -14.72 -9.56 -4.17
CA GLU A 378 -15.52 -10.19 -5.25
C GLU A 378 -15.19 -11.67 -5.43
N ARG A 379 -13.92 -12.08 -5.26
CA ARG A 379 -13.45 -13.46 -5.49
C ARG A 379 -12.43 -13.92 -4.44
N PRO A 380 -12.83 -14.01 -3.16
CA PRO A 380 -11.89 -14.30 -2.07
C PRO A 380 -11.18 -15.66 -2.23
N GLU A 381 -11.82 -16.66 -2.85
CA GLU A 381 -11.27 -17.99 -3.07
C GLU A 381 -10.08 -18.00 -4.06
N GLU A 382 -10.07 -17.13 -5.06
CA GLU A 382 -8.97 -17.03 -6.01
C GLU A 382 -7.68 -16.53 -5.32
N TYR A 383 -7.84 -15.79 -4.22
CA TYR A 383 -6.74 -15.18 -3.48
C TYR A 383 -6.37 -15.93 -2.20
N ALA A 384 -7.19 -16.91 -1.76
CA ALA A 384 -6.88 -17.75 -0.62
C ALA A 384 -5.62 -18.60 -0.87
N ASN A 385 -5.48 -19.13 -2.08
CA ASN A 385 -4.38 -19.98 -2.52
C ASN A 385 -3.21 -19.20 -3.16
N ASP A 386 -3.24 -17.89 -3.13
CA ASP A 386 -2.18 -17.05 -3.66
C ASP A 386 -0.87 -17.31 -2.89
N ARG A 387 -0.06 -18.26 -3.44
CA ARG A 387 1.22 -18.68 -2.85
C ARG A 387 2.21 -17.53 -2.74
N CYS A 388 1.96 -16.48 -3.50
CA CYS A 388 2.90 -15.39 -3.64
C CYS A 388 2.65 -14.25 -2.69
N GLY A 389 1.45 -14.07 -2.09
CA GLY A 389 1.17 -12.85 -1.30
C GLY A 389 1.55 -11.55 -2.01
N VAL A 390 2.33 -11.68 -3.07
CA VAL A 390 2.87 -10.66 -3.96
C VAL A 390 1.78 -10.18 -4.93
N LEU A 391 0.80 -11.02 -5.20
CA LEU A 391 -0.36 -10.61 -5.93
C LEU A 391 -1.20 -9.66 -5.07
N ALA A 392 -0.64 -8.47 -4.96
CA ALA A 392 -1.04 -7.21 -4.31
C ALA A 392 -0.66 -7.01 -2.87
#